data_d3fb2697d88c93530f5f4c461732fd08
#
_entry.id   d3fb2697d88c93530f5f4c461732fd08
#
_cell.length_a   1.000
_cell.length_b   1.000
_cell.length_c   1.000
_cell.angle_alpha   90.00
_cell.angle_beta   90.00
_cell.angle_gamma   90.00
#
_symmetry.space_group_name_H-M   'P 1'
#
loop_
_entity.id
_entity.type
_entity.pdbx_description
1 polymer ?
#
loop_
_entity_poly.entity_id
_entity_poly.type
_entity_poly.pdbx_seq_one_letter_code
_entity_poly.pdbx_strand_id
1 'polypeptide(L)'
;MEISEIKTKLTLAQVLEHYGLKPDKLGKLNCPFHEDKTPSMQVYYKTQTCYCFSSNCPTSGKAMDVIDFIMHKEKCSKHEAILKAVSMIEGTSNQSTITREDFLTKMFTYFKNAVYNAKTAQAYINARSLDFNLIEIGYNAAQFHHGSRKDETLLKNCVEYGLLKPTNRMNARDKETNVFNVFGKFCIAFALRNKQNQVSGLYFRSTINETDQKHFYLKDRQGLYPNYPAADTKKLILTEAIIDAATLLQVEAITADYTVLSCYGTNGFTEEHQQAIKELAQLEEVIFFFDGDEAG
;
A
#
# COMPACT_ATOMS: atom_id res chain seq x y z
N MET A 1 25.12 13.50 15.27
CA MET A 1 24.08 12.92 16.12
C MET A 1 24.73 12.46 17.42
N GLU A 2 24.18 12.84 18.57
CA GLU A 2 24.66 12.44 19.89
C GLU A 2 24.38 10.95 20.15
N ILE A 3 25.25 10.27 20.93
CA ILE A 3 25.08 8.83 21.24
C ILE A 3 23.72 8.55 21.92
N SER A 4 23.27 9.45 22.79
CA SER A 4 21.95 9.37 23.45
C SER A 4 20.81 9.41 22.44
N GLU A 5 20.92 10.24 21.44
CA GLU A 5 19.94 10.37 20.36
C GLU A 5 19.91 9.12 19.46
N ILE A 6 21.09 8.55 19.16
CA ILE A 6 21.19 7.29 18.43
C ILE A 6 20.48 6.15 19.16
N LYS A 7 20.74 6.00 20.48
CA LYS A 7 20.10 4.97 21.33
C LYS A 7 18.60 5.16 21.49
N THR A 8 18.09 6.36 21.30
CA THR A 8 16.64 6.64 21.30
C THR A 8 15.98 6.31 19.97
N LYS A 9 16.69 6.54 18.86
CA LYS A 9 16.16 6.36 17.49
C LYS A 9 16.37 4.96 16.91
N LEU A 10 17.43 4.26 17.35
CA LEU A 10 17.77 2.91 16.87
C LEU A 10 17.52 1.89 17.98
N THR A 11 16.52 1.04 17.79
CA THR A 11 16.21 -0.04 18.73
C THR A 11 17.08 -1.26 18.50
N LEU A 12 17.31 -2.07 19.55
CA LEU A 12 18.06 -3.32 19.41
C LEU A 12 17.33 -4.31 18.47
N ALA A 13 16.00 -4.28 18.45
CA ALA A 13 15.21 -5.08 17.52
C ALA A 13 15.55 -4.77 16.04
N GLN A 14 15.65 -3.49 15.68
CA GLN A 14 16.04 -3.05 14.34
C GLN A 14 17.47 -3.47 13.98
N VAL A 15 18.39 -3.39 14.93
CA VAL A 15 19.78 -3.85 14.73
C VAL A 15 19.81 -5.35 14.49
N LEU A 16 19.10 -6.14 15.28
CA LEU A 16 19.01 -7.59 15.10
C LEU A 16 18.39 -7.98 13.75
N GLU A 17 17.31 -7.30 13.36
CA GLU A 17 16.66 -7.49 12.06
C GLU A 17 17.59 -7.16 10.89
N HIS A 18 18.34 -6.07 10.97
CA HIS A 18 19.35 -5.69 9.97
C HIS A 18 20.39 -6.80 9.73
N TYR A 19 20.75 -7.53 10.78
CA TYR A 19 21.69 -8.68 10.68
C TYR A 19 20.97 -10.02 10.46
N GLY A 20 19.68 -10.03 10.18
CA GLY A 20 18.91 -11.26 9.95
C GLY A 20 18.75 -12.15 11.18
N LEU A 21 18.95 -11.60 12.40
CA LEU A 21 18.88 -12.33 13.66
C LEU A 21 17.47 -12.26 14.22
N LYS A 22 16.86 -13.42 14.47
CA LYS A 22 15.46 -13.53 14.95
C LYS A 22 15.42 -14.19 16.33
N PRO A 23 15.25 -13.41 17.41
CA PRO A 23 14.98 -13.96 18.74
C PRO A 23 13.65 -14.73 18.76
N ASP A 24 13.55 -15.71 19.65
CA ASP A 24 12.30 -16.41 19.93
C ASP A 24 11.30 -15.51 20.68
N LYS A 25 10.11 -16.08 21.02
CA LYS A 25 9.05 -15.36 21.73
C LYS A 25 9.47 -14.87 23.13
N LEU A 26 10.53 -15.47 23.71
CA LEU A 26 11.08 -15.11 25.02
C LEU A 26 12.29 -14.16 24.89
N GLY A 27 12.65 -13.76 23.67
CA GLY A 27 13.79 -12.90 23.39
C GLY A 27 15.13 -13.62 23.39
N LYS A 28 15.16 -14.96 23.24
CA LYS A 28 16.39 -15.75 23.18
C LYS A 28 16.79 -16.04 21.73
N LEU A 29 18.10 -16.03 21.46
CA LEU A 29 18.68 -16.40 20.17
C LEU A 29 20.07 -17.03 20.36
N ASN A 30 20.54 -17.74 19.34
CA ASN A 30 21.92 -18.19 19.28
C ASN A 30 22.84 -16.98 19.19
N CYS A 31 23.87 -16.95 20.02
CA CYS A 31 24.78 -15.83 20.07
C CYS A 31 25.57 -15.69 18.76
N PRO A 32 25.58 -14.53 18.09
CA PRO A 32 26.30 -14.36 16.82
C PRO A 32 27.82 -14.11 16.99
N PHE A 33 28.32 -14.15 18.22
CA PHE A 33 29.72 -13.80 18.54
C PHE A 33 30.60 -15.01 18.87
N HIS A 34 30.00 -16.21 18.99
CA HIS A 34 30.71 -17.47 19.14
C HIS A 34 29.88 -18.60 18.52
N GLU A 35 30.49 -19.79 18.36
CA GLU A 35 29.75 -20.95 17.90
C GLU A 35 28.76 -21.37 18.99
N ASP A 36 27.46 -21.31 18.69
CA ASP A 36 26.36 -21.51 19.63
C ASP A 36 25.36 -22.53 19.09
N LYS A 37 25.25 -23.68 19.78
CA LYS A 37 24.29 -24.75 19.40
C LYS A 37 22.96 -24.64 20.15
N THR A 38 22.93 -23.84 21.22
CA THR A 38 21.74 -23.64 22.07
C THR A 38 21.62 -22.13 22.38
N PRO A 39 20.42 -21.52 22.29
CA PRO A 39 20.26 -20.09 22.49
C PRO A 39 20.85 -19.61 23.82
N SER A 40 21.98 -18.92 23.77
CA SER A 40 22.69 -18.40 24.95
C SER A 40 22.63 -16.89 25.10
N MET A 41 22.10 -16.18 24.10
CA MET A 41 21.92 -14.71 24.17
C MET A 41 20.48 -14.37 24.49
N GLN A 42 20.28 -13.47 25.48
CA GLN A 42 19.00 -12.90 25.88
C GLN A 42 18.92 -11.43 25.47
N VAL A 43 17.81 -11.05 24.83
CA VAL A 43 17.48 -9.67 24.47
C VAL A 43 16.51 -9.07 25.49
N TYR A 44 16.81 -7.86 25.95
CA TYR A 44 16.00 -7.10 26.89
C TYR A 44 15.45 -5.84 26.20
N TYR A 45 14.27 -5.94 25.63
CA TYR A 45 13.67 -4.85 24.84
C TYR A 45 13.36 -3.59 25.67
N LYS A 46 13.09 -3.74 26.98
CA LYS A 46 12.83 -2.58 27.85
C LYS A 46 14.06 -1.69 28.05
N THR A 47 15.23 -2.33 28.20
CA THR A 47 16.50 -1.62 28.41
C THR A 47 17.32 -1.45 27.12
N GLN A 48 16.82 -1.97 26.01
CA GLN A 48 17.50 -1.98 24.71
C GLN A 48 18.93 -2.56 24.79
N THR A 49 19.07 -3.67 25.54
CA THR A 49 20.35 -4.38 25.73
C THR A 49 20.22 -5.86 25.44
N CYS A 50 21.34 -6.52 25.16
CA CYS A 50 21.42 -7.97 25.09
C CYS A 50 22.59 -8.48 25.96
N TYR A 51 22.51 -9.74 26.37
CA TYR A 51 23.50 -10.37 27.20
C TYR A 51 23.69 -11.84 26.79
N CYS A 52 24.96 -12.25 26.62
CA CYS A 52 25.28 -13.67 26.38
C CYS A 52 25.67 -14.34 27.70
N PHE A 53 25.03 -15.47 28.02
CA PHE A 53 25.29 -16.26 29.22
C PHE A 53 26.40 -17.28 29.05
N SER A 54 26.94 -17.46 27.84
CA SER A 54 28.05 -18.40 27.60
C SER A 54 29.38 -17.81 28.08
N SER A 55 30.09 -18.57 28.93
CA SER A 55 31.42 -18.19 29.41
C SER A 55 32.46 -18.12 28.30
N ASN A 56 32.26 -18.84 27.18
CA ASN A 56 33.18 -18.86 26.02
C ASN A 56 32.91 -17.70 25.04
N CYS A 57 31.94 -16.82 25.33
CA CYS A 57 31.64 -15.70 24.46
C CYS A 57 32.64 -14.54 24.68
N PRO A 58 33.17 -13.92 23.63
CA PRO A 58 34.01 -12.71 23.76
C PRO A 58 33.31 -11.56 24.46
N THR A 59 31.97 -11.58 24.52
CA THR A 59 31.13 -10.57 25.17
C THR A 59 30.59 -11.04 26.54
N SER A 60 31.09 -12.16 27.07
CA SER A 60 30.66 -12.70 28.35
C SER A 60 30.83 -11.69 29.48
N GLY A 61 29.83 -11.63 30.37
CA GLY A 61 29.83 -10.73 31.52
C GLY A 61 29.48 -9.27 31.22
N LYS A 62 29.15 -8.91 29.97
CA LYS A 62 28.80 -7.53 29.60
C LYS A 62 27.41 -7.46 28.96
N ALA A 63 26.58 -6.57 29.47
CA ALA A 63 25.37 -6.15 28.77
C ALA A 63 25.76 -5.19 27.64
N MET A 64 25.31 -5.49 26.45
CA MET A 64 25.62 -4.71 25.25
C MET A 64 24.41 -3.90 24.81
N ASP A 65 24.61 -2.63 24.53
CA ASP A 65 23.61 -1.80 23.83
C ASP A 65 23.73 -1.91 22.30
N VAL A 66 22.97 -1.13 21.57
CA VAL A 66 22.97 -1.14 20.09
C VAL A 66 24.34 -0.83 19.48
N ILE A 67 25.12 0.08 20.08
CA ILE A 67 26.45 0.45 19.57
C ILE A 67 27.45 -0.65 19.88
N ASP A 68 27.44 -1.18 21.09
CA ASP A 68 28.31 -2.30 21.48
C ASP A 68 28.02 -3.55 20.63
N PHE A 69 26.76 -3.82 20.33
CA PHE A 69 26.38 -4.94 19.46
C PHE A 69 26.95 -4.77 18.04
N ILE A 70 26.80 -3.59 17.43
CA ILE A 70 27.34 -3.30 16.10
C ILE A 70 28.86 -3.41 16.12
N MET A 71 29.52 -2.84 17.13
CA MET A 71 30.98 -2.87 17.28
C MET A 71 31.51 -4.32 17.29
N HIS A 72 30.88 -5.20 18.06
CA HIS A 72 31.28 -6.62 18.11
C HIS A 72 30.90 -7.39 16.84
N LYS A 73 29.76 -7.07 16.22
CA LYS A 73 29.28 -7.77 15.02
C LYS A 73 30.15 -7.45 13.80
N GLU A 74 30.48 -6.18 13.62
CA GLU A 74 31.33 -5.69 12.51
C GLU A 74 32.83 -5.79 12.83
N LYS A 75 33.21 -6.13 14.08
CA LYS A 75 34.61 -6.15 14.55
C LYS A 75 35.31 -4.80 14.29
N CYS A 76 34.62 -3.71 14.56
CA CYS A 76 35.06 -2.35 14.26
C CYS A 76 35.24 -1.50 15.53
N SER A 77 35.83 -0.33 15.40
CA SER A 77 35.97 0.65 16.48
C SER A 77 34.63 1.23 16.89
N LYS A 78 34.53 1.80 18.11
CA LYS A 78 33.30 2.46 18.59
C LYS A 78 32.87 3.61 17.66
N HIS A 79 33.81 4.34 17.07
CA HIS A 79 33.53 5.41 16.14
C HIS A 79 32.85 4.88 14.86
N GLU A 80 33.39 3.81 14.29
CA GLU A 80 32.82 3.17 13.10
C GLU A 80 31.43 2.56 13.39
N ALA A 81 31.27 1.97 14.58
CA ALA A 81 29.96 1.46 15.01
C ALA A 81 28.92 2.57 15.15
N ILE A 82 29.31 3.76 15.63
CA ILE A 82 28.45 4.95 15.67
C ILE A 82 28.07 5.40 14.25
N LEU A 83 29.01 5.49 13.33
CA LEU A 83 28.72 5.84 11.93
C LEU A 83 27.78 4.83 11.28
N LYS A 84 28.00 3.54 11.56
CA LYS A 84 27.12 2.47 11.09
C LYS A 84 25.70 2.58 11.70
N ALA A 85 25.62 2.87 13.00
CA ALA A 85 24.33 3.10 13.67
C ALA A 85 23.57 4.30 13.07
N VAL A 86 24.30 5.39 12.77
CA VAL A 86 23.72 6.56 12.07
C VAL A 86 23.23 6.17 10.68
N SER A 87 24.01 5.41 9.90
CA SER A 87 23.58 4.93 8.58
C SER A 87 22.41 3.96 8.66
N MET A 88 22.27 3.17 9.74
CA MET A 88 21.11 2.34 9.99
C MET A 88 19.88 3.20 10.32
N ILE A 89 20.01 4.28 11.09
CA ILE A 89 18.93 5.24 11.36
C ILE A 89 18.53 5.94 10.07
N GLU A 90 19.47 6.39 9.28
CA GLU A 90 19.25 7.03 7.98
C GLU A 90 18.73 6.02 6.96
N GLY A 91 19.21 4.79 6.97
CA GLY A 91 18.71 3.65 6.20
C GLY A 91 17.36 3.11 6.70
N THR A 92 17.04 3.28 8.00
CA THR A 92 15.69 3.00 8.55
C THR A 92 14.76 4.22 8.42
N SER A 93 15.30 5.45 8.31
CA SER A 93 14.56 6.60 7.80
C SER A 93 14.40 6.55 6.27
N ASN A 94 15.23 5.77 5.58
CA ASN A 94 15.04 5.12 4.29
C ASN A 94 14.42 3.69 4.42
N GLN A 95 13.57 3.40 5.39
CA GLN A 95 12.30 2.78 5.05
C GLN A 95 11.71 3.79 4.09
N SER A 96 11.96 3.57 2.80
CA SER A 96 11.37 4.29 1.72
C SER A 96 9.91 4.47 2.13
N THR A 97 9.55 5.70 2.47
CA THR A 97 8.15 6.03 2.57
C THR A 97 7.61 5.52 1.27
N ILE A 98 6.95 4.36 1.34
CA ILE A 98 6.39 3.74 0.15
C ILE A 98 5.58 4.86 -0.51
N THR A 99 5.90 5.19 -1.75
CA THR A 99 5.18 6.27 -2.40
C THR A 99 3.69 5.93 -2.44
N ARG A 100 2.84 6.92 -2.56
CA ARG A 100 1.40 6.70 -2.73
C ARG A 100 1.13 5.73 -3.87
N GLU A 101 1.83 5.91 -4.98
CA GLU A 101 1.68 5.12 -6.19
C GLU A 101 2.09 3.66 -5.98
N ASP A 102 3.22 3.42 -5.34
CA ASP A 102 3.69 2.06 -5.03
C ASP A 102 2.73 1.36 -4.07
N PHE A 103 2.26 2.08 -3.03
CA PHE A 103 1.30 1.55 -2.07
C PHE A 103 -0.04 1.22 -2.73
N LEU A 104 -0.61 2.15 -3.50
CA LEU A 104 -1.90 1.95 -4.16
C LEU A 104 -1.81 0.87 -5.24
N THR A 105 -0.68 0.76 -5.96
CA THR A 105 -0.41 -0.33 -6.91
C THR A 105 -0.42 -1.69 -6.20
N LYS A 106 0.26 -1.80 -5.04
CA LYS A 106 0.24 -3.02 -4.22
C LYS A 106 -1.17 -3.35 -3.74
N MET A 107 -1.92 -2.37 -3.26
CA MET A 107 -3.29 -2.58 -2.77
C MET A 107 -4.24 -2.95 -3.92
N PHE A 108 -4.14 -2.31 -5.07
CA PHE A 108 -4.97 -2.64 -6.22
C PHE A 108 -4.67 -4.06 -6.74
N THR A 109 -3.41 -4.46 -6.76
CA THR A 109 -3.00 -5.85 -7.08
C THR A 109 -3.64 -6.85 -6.11
N TYR A 110 -3.65 -6.53 -4.81
CA TYR A 110 -4.36 -7.35 -3.82
C TYR A 110 -5.86 -7.45 -4.13
N PHE A 111 -6.50 -6.32 -4.47
CA PHE A 111 -7.94 -6.31 -4.81
C PHE A 111 -8.23 -7.06 -6.12
N LYS A 112 -7.38 -6.99 -7.13
CA LYS A 112 -7.52 -7.79 -8.38
C LYS A 112 -7.52 -9.28 -8.06
N ASN A 113 -6.57 -9.73 -7.25
CA ASN A 113 -6.49 -11.14 -6.86
C ASN A 113 -7.69 -11.60 -6.03
N ALA A 114 -8.34 -10.70 -5.29
CA ALA A 114 -9.51 -11.04 -4.48
C ALA A 114 -10.76 -11.35 -5.30
N VAL A 115 -10.89 -10.84 -6.53
CA VAL A 115 -12.04 -11.09 -7.42
C VAL A 115 -12.19 -12.58 -7.71
N TYR A 116 -11.11 -13.31 -7.95
CA TYR A 116 -11.11 -14.72 -8.31
C TYR A 116 -11.77 -15.63 -7.26
N ASN A 117 -11.77 -15.20 -6.00
CA ASN A 117 -12.35 -15.96 -4.89
C ASN A 117 -13.64 -15.33 -4.33
N ALA A 118 -14.17 -14.27 -4.95
CA ALA A 118 -15.31 -13.50 -4.46
C ALA A 118 -16.54 -13.67 -5.35
N LYS A 119 -17.34 -14.73 -5.11
CA LYS A 119 -18.56 -15.02 -5.90
C LYS A 119 -19.52 -13.83 -6.01
N THR A 120 -19.69 -13.06 -4.93
CA THR A 120 -20.56 -11.87 -4.92
C THR A 120 -20.04 -10.77 -5.85
N ALA A 121 -18.73 -10.56 -5.88
CA ALA A 121 -18.11 -9.61 -6.80
C ALA A 121 -18.25 -10.08 -8.25
N GLN A 122 -17.95 -11.36 -8.52
CA GLN A 122 -18.12 -11.94 -9.86
C GLN A 122 -19.56 -11.84 -10.35
N ALA A 123 -20.55 -12.15 -9.51
CA ALA A 123 -21.95 -12.01 -9.86
C ALA A 123 -22.33 -10.56 -10.22
N TYR A 124 -21.83 -9.58 -9.46
CA TYR A 124 -22.05 -8.17 -9.75
C TYR A 124 -21.38 -7.73 -11.07
N ILE A 125 -20.13 -8.14 -11.28
CA ILE A 125 -19.35 -7.83 -12.50
C ILE A 125 -20.10 -8.41 -13.73
N ASN A 126 -20.50 -9.68 -13.67
CA ASN A 126 -21.24 -10.33 -14.74
C ASN A 126 -22.61 -9.67 -15.01
N ALA A 127 -23.34 -9.26 -13.95
CA ALA A 127 -24.61 -8.55 -14.08
C ALA A 127 -24.47 -7.17 -14.76
N ARG A 128 -23.24 -6.62 -14.79
CA ARG A 128 -22.87 -5.40 -15.50
C ARG A 128 -22.27 -5.67 -16.88
N SER A 129 -22.29 -6.93 -17.33
CA SER A 129 -21.66 -7.35 -18.59
C SER A 129 -20.16 -6.97 -18.66
N LEU A 130 -19.49 -6.97 -17.51
CA LEU A 130 -18.04 -6.72 -17.42
C LEU A 130 -17.30 -8.05 -17.30
N ASP A 131 -16.09 -8.11 -17.87
CA ASP A 131 -15.18 -9.25 -17.77
C ASP A 131 -13.85 -8.83 -17.15
N PHE A 132 -13.58 -9.29 -15.94
CA PHE A 132 -12.34 -9.00 -15.20
C PHE A 132 -11.11 -9.73 -15.75
N ASN A 133 -11.26 -10.54 -16.81
CA ASN A 133 -10.13 -11.07 -17.57
C ASN A 133 -9.72 -10.14 -18.72
N LEU A 134 -10.62 -9.29 -19.21
CA LEU A 134 -10.37 -8.32 -20.26
C LEU A 134 -9.95 -6.96 -19.70
N ILE A 135 -10.53 -6.56 -18.58
CA ILE A 135 -10.26 -5.26 -17.94
C ILE A 135 -9.86 -5.44 -16.48
N GLU A 136 -9.04 -4.53 -15.96
CA GLU A 136 -8.58 -4.59 -14.59
C GLU A 136 -9.67 -4.18 -13.59
N ILE A 137 -10.27 -5.15 -12.91
CA ILE A 137 -11.23 -4.94 -11.84
C ILE A 137 -10.72 -5.60 -10.57
N GLY A 138 -10.75 -4.87 -9.44
CA GLY A 138 -10.47 -5.39 -8.11
C GLY A 138 -11.73 -5.59 -7.27
N TYR A 139 -11.60 -6.26 -6.13
CA TYR A 139 -12.66 -6.35 -5.12
C TYR A 139 -12.10 -6.13 -3.71
N ASN A 140 -12.70 -5.22 -2.98
CA ASN A 140 -12.35 -4.98 -1.58
C ASN A 140 -13.28 -5.77 -0.65
N ALA A 141 -12.85 -6.97 -0.27
CA ALA A 141 -13.54 -7.82 0.71
C ALA A 141 -13.38 -7.35 2.18
N ALA A 142 -12.75 -6.20 2.42
CA ALA A 142 -12.48 -5.64 3.74
C ALA A 142 -11.58 -6.52 4.65
N GLN A 143 -10.75 -7.41 4.08
CA GLN A 143 -9.95 -8.38 4.84
C GLN A 143 -8.43 -8.15 4.75
N PHE A 144 -7.96 -7.14 4.04
CA PHE A 144 -6.54 -6.89 3.80
C PHE A 144 -5.73 -6.51 5.05
N HIS A 145 -6.40 -6.19 6.15
CA HIS A 145 -5.81 -5.77 7.43
C HIS A 145 -6.04 -6.79 8.57
N HIS A 146 -6.46 -8.01 8.25
CA HIS A 146 -6.74 -9.06 9.24
C HIS A 146 -5.69 -10.17 9.27
N GLY A 147 -5.55 -10.84 10.41
CA GLY A 147 -4.72 -12.02 10.61
C GLY A 147 -3.24 -11.77 10.33
N SER A 148 -2.60 -12.65 9.57
CA SER A 148 -1.18 -12.55 9.19
C SER A 148 -0.83 -11.34 8.31
N ARG A 149 -1.84 -10.62 7.81
CA ARG A 149 -1.70 -9.37 7.04
C ARG A 149 -1.65 -8.13 7.92
N LYS A 150 -1.81 -8.30 9.24
CA LYS A 150 -1.76 -7.21 10.23
C LYS A 150 -0.29 -6.80 10.47
N ASP A 151 0.24 -6.04 9.54
CA ASP A 151 1.57 -5.43 9.59
C ASP A 151 1.37 -3.94 9.96
N GLU A 152 2.13 -3.45 10.93
CA GLU A 152 2.02 -2.07 11.41
C GLU A 152 2.28 -1.04 10.30
N THR A 153 3.25 -1.32 9.42
CA THR A 153 3.56 -0.46 8.27
C THR A 153 2.40 -0.44 7.28
N LEU A 154 1.80 -1.59 6.99
CA LEU A 154 0.61 -1.67 6.13
C LEU A 154 -0.55 -0.89 6.74
N LEU A 155 -0.83 -1.06 8.04
CA LEU A 155 -1.92 -0.36 8.73
C LEU A 155 -1.70 1.16 8.70
N LYS A 156 -0.48 1.62 8.99
CA LYS A 156 -0.10 3.04 8.92
C LYS A 156 -0.37 3.61 7.54
N ASN A 157 0.12 2.97 6.49
CA ASN A 157 -0.08 3.41 5.12
C ASN A 157 -1.56 3.36 4.71
N CYS A 158 -2.31 2.33 5.13
CA CYS A 158 -3.75 2.26 4.88
C CYS A 158 -4.51 3.43 5.51
N VAL A 159 -4.12 3.87 6.71
CA VAL A 159 -4.71 5.04 7.38
C VAL A 159 -4.27 6.32 6.68
N GLU A 160 -2.99 6.46 6.38
CA GLU A 160 -2.42 7.63 5.70
C GLU A 160 -3.10 7.89 4.37
N TYR A 161 -3.23 6.86 3.53
CA TYR A 161 -3.86 6.98 2.20
C TYR A 161 -5.38 6.77 2.19
N GLY A 162 -6.00 6.59 3.37
CA GLY A 162 -7.46 6.63 3.53
C GLY A 162 -8.22 5.34 3.24
N LEU A 163 -7.52 4.19 3.11
CA LEU A 163 -8.18 2.87 3.01
C LEU A 163 -8.73 2.38 4.35
N LEU A 164 -8.17 2.86 5.46
CA LEU A 164 -8.64 2.60 6.81
C LEU A 164 -8.87 3.90 7.57
N LYS A 165 -9.93 3.95 8.37
CA LYS A 165 -10.19 5.03 9.32
C LYS A 165 -10.27 4.43 10.73
N PRO A 166 -9.39 4.83 11.68
CA PRO A 166 -9.47 4.39 13.05
C PRO A 166 -10.83 4.72 13.65
N THR A 167 -11.36 3.82 14.47
CA THR A 167 -12.60 4.05 15.21
C THR A 167 -12.32 3.93 16.70
N ASN A 168 -13.01 4.73 17.53
CA ASN A 168 -12.93 4.66 18.98
C ASN A 168 -13.75 3.50 19.58
N ARG A 169 -14.20 2.54 18.78
CA ARG A 169 -14.98 1.40 19.25
C ARG A 169 -14.04 0.34 19.82
N MET A 170 -14.16 0.07 21.12
CA MET A 170 -13.49 -1.07 21.75
C MET A 170 -14.17 -2.36 21.29
N ASN A 171 -13.36 -3.34 20.87
CA ASN A 171 -13.85 -4.68 20.66
C ASN A 171 -14.12 -5.33 22.02
N ALA A 172 -15.29 -5.95 22.20
CA ALA A 172 -15.69 -6.55 23.48
C ALA A 172 -14.76 -7.70 23.96
N ARG A 173 -13.90 -8.22 23.07
CA ARG A 173 -12.99 -9.34 23.35
C ARG A 173 -11.53 -8.93 23.62
N ASP A 174 -11.05 -7.82 23.05
CA ASP A 174 -9.67 -7.37 23.20
C ASP A 174 -9.64 -5.89 23.55
N LYS A 175 -9.20 -5.57 24.75
CA LYS A 175 -9.13 -4.18 25.27
C LYS A 175 -8.19 -3.24 24.51
N GLU A 176 -7.45 -3.71 23.48
CA GLU A 176 -6.41 -2.94 22.79
C GLU A 176 -6.43 -3.06 21.25
N THR A 177 -7.44 -3.64 20.64
CA THR A 177 -7.45 -3.76 19.18
C THR A 177 -7.99 -2.48 18.54
N ASN A 178 -7.15 -1.81 17.74
CA ASN A 178 -7.56 -0.76 16.85
C ASN A 178 -8.62 -1.32 15.89
N VAL A 179 -9.86 -0.88 16.05
CA VAL A 179 -10.96 -1.21 15.13
C VAL A 179 -10.95 -0.16 14.04
N PHE A 180 -11.00 -0.60 12.79
CA PHE A 180 -10.99 0.28 11.63
C PHE A 180 -12.30 0.19 10.87
N ASN A 181 -12.77 1.32 10.37
CA ASN A 181 -13.72 1.37 9.27
C ASN A 181 -12.95 1.25 7.95
N VAL A 182 -13.33 0.29 7.14
CA VAL A 182 -12.71 0.06 5.82
C VAL A 182 -13.41 0.90 4.78
N PHE A 183 -12.67 1.75 4.09
CA PHE A 183 -13.16 2.53 2.97
C PHE A 183 -13.40 1.62 1.76
N GLY A 184 -14.51 1.83 1.05
CA GLY A 184 -14.85 1.02 -0.13
C GLY A 184 -15.04 -0.48 0.16
N LYS A 185 -15.47 -0.86 1.39
CA LYS A 185 -15.75 -2.25 1.73
C LYS A 185 -16.88 -2.82 0.86
N PHE A 186 -16.72 -4.06 0.44
CA PHE A 186 -17.69 -4.78 -0.43
C PHE A 186 -17.95 -4.07 -1.76
N CYS A 187 -16.93 -3.37 -2.27
CA CYS A 187 -16.98 -2.69 -3.55
C CYS A 187 -16.07 -3.36 -4.56
N ILE A 188 -16.44 -3.33 -5.84
CA ILE A 188 -15.47 -3.50 -6.91
C ILE A 188 -14.62 -2.23 -6.98
N ALA A 189 -13.36 -2.38 -7.42
CA ALA A 189 -12.37 -1.30 -7.44
C ALA A 189 -11.74 -1.15 -8.83
N PHE A 190 -11.50 0.10 -9.23
CA PHE A 190 -10.77 0.45 -10.45
C PHE A 190 -9.61 1.37 -10.11
N ALA A 191 -8.50 1.21 -10.83
CA ALA A 191 -7.32 2.04 -10.67
C ALA A 191 -7.45 3.33 -11.47
N LEU A 192 -7.14 4.46 -10.85
CA LEU A 192 -6.90 5.72 -11.52
C LEU A 192 -5.39 5.89 -11.68
N ARG A 193 -4.93 6.25 -12.87
CA ARG A 193 -3.51 6.25 -13.20
C ARG A 193 -2.99 7.64 -13.53
N ASN A 194 -1.76 7.91 -13.10
CA ASN A 194 -1.04 9.14 -13.46
C ASN A 194 -0.41 9.04 -14.87
N LYS A 195 0.26 10.11 -15.31
CA LYS A 195 0.96 10.17 -16.63
C LYS A 195 2.03 9.09 -16.81
N GLN A 196 2.62 8.57 -15.73
CA GLN A 196 3.59 7.48 -15.73
C GLN A 196 2.93 6.10 -15.68
N ASN A 197 1.59 6.04 -15.86
CA ASN A 197 0.79 4.82 -15.78
C ASN A 197 0.83 4.11 -14.42
N GLN A 198 1.19 4.82 -13.34
CA GLN A 198 1.18 4.30 -11.98
C GLN A 198 -0.19 4.53 -11.33
N VAL A 199 -0.60 3.66 -10.42
CA VAL A 199 -1.86 3.82 -9.68
C VAL A 199 -1.74 4.96 -8.68
N SER A 200 -2.37 6.10 -8.96
CA SER A 200 -2.37 7.30 -8.11
C SER A 200 -3.67 7.50 -7.34
N GLY A 201 -4.74 6.82 -7.74
CA GLY A 201 -6.04 6.84 -7.08
C GLY A 201 -6.80 5.53 -7.24
N LEU A 202 -7.88 5.40 -6.46
CA LEU A 202 -8.81 4.28 -6.57
C LEU A 202 -10.24 4.79 -6.57
N TYR A 203 -11.05 4.22 -7.45
CA TYR A 203 -12.49 4.33 -7.45
C TYR A 203 -13.11 3.02 -7.00
N PHE A 204 -14.18 3.10 -6.22
CA PHE A 204 -14.91 1.96 -5.69
C PHE A 204 -16.40 2.07 -6.05
N ARG A 205 -16.96 0.98 -6.52
CA ARG A 205 -18.39 0.85 -6.78
C ARG A 205 -18.99 -0.21 -5.86
N SER A 206 -20.00 0.17 -5.07
CA SER A 206 -20.70 -0.77 -4.19
C SER A 206 -21.33 -1.92 -4.99
N THR A 207 -21.14 -3.14 -4.49
CA THR A 207 -21.86 -4.33 -4.99
C THR A 207 -23.19 -4.53 -4.29
N ILE A 208 -23.52 -3.68 -3.30
CA ILE A 208 -24.77 -3.71 -2.54
C ILE A 208 -25.71 -2.68 -3.16
N ASN A 209 -26.83 -3.14 -3.71
CA ASN A 209 -27.77 -2.29 -4.44
C ASN A 209 -28.64 -1.38 -3.54
N GLU A 210 -28.75 -1.72 -2.26
CA GLU A 210 -29.66 -1.06 -1.30
C GLU A 210 -29.06 0.17 -0.61
N THR A 211 -27.81 0.56 -0.96
CA THR A 211 -27.17 1.74 -0.38
C THR A 211 -27.41 2.99 -1.23
N ASP A 212 -27.72 4.11 -0.58
CA ASP A 212 -27.90 5.42 -1.25
C ASP A 212 -26.62 5.86 -1.95
N GLN A 213 -25.47 5.67 -1.31
CA GLN A 213 -24.17 6.00 -1.89
C GLN A 213 -23.54 4.75 -2.51
N LYS A 214 -23.35 4.78 -3.82
CA LYS A 214 -22.82 3.66 -4.63
C LYS A 214 -21.41 3.90 -5.14
N HIS A 215 -20.95 5.15 -5.16
CA HIS A 215 -19.68 5.60 -5.75
C HIS A 215 -18.78 6.18 -4.67
N PHE A 216 -17.53 5.73 -4.63
CA PHE A 216 -16.55 6.19 -3.66
C PHE A 216 -15.21 6.43 -4.35
N TYR A 217 -14.64 7.61 -4.14
CA TYR A 217 -13.28 7.91 -4.56
C TYR A 217 -12.37 8.01 -3.32
N LEU A 218 -11.20 7.39 -3.41
CA LEU A 218 -10.21 7.53 -2.34
C LEU A 218 -9.87 9.01 -2.11
N LYS A 219 -9.54 9.39 -0.89
CA LYS A 219 -9.16 10.77 -0.56
C LYS A 219 -8.02 11.26 -1.47
N ASP A 220 -7.94 12.56 -1.68
CA ASP A 220 -6.94 13.19 -2.55
C ASP A 220 -6.95 12.56 -3.95
N ARG A 221 -8.14 12.52 -4.56
CA ARG A 221 -8.38 11.89 -5.86
C ARG A 221 -7.42 12.44 -6.91
N GLN A 222 -6.65 11.55 -7.54
CA GLN A 222 -5.70 11.83 -8.61
C GLN A 222 -5.72 10.69 -9.62
N GLY A 223 -5.32 11.01 -10.85
CA GLY A 223 -5.21 10.04 -11.94
C GLY A 223 -6.47 9.96 -12.79
N LEU A 224 -6.38 9.35 -13.93
CA LEU A 224 -7.44 9.17 -14.91
C LEU A 224 -7.77 7.69 -15.11
N TYR A 225 -8.97 7.40 -15.61
CA TYR A 225 -9.38 6.04 -15.94
C TYR A 225 -9.68 5.90 -17.44
N PRO A 226 -9.14 4.88 -18.10
CA PRO A 226 -8.28 3.80 -17.60
C PRO A 226 -6.84 4.27 -17.34
N ASN A 227 -6.37 5.25 -18.07
CA ASN A 227 -5.06 5.90 -18.01
C ASN A 227 -5.11 7.25 -18.74
N TYR A 228 -3.98 7.95 -18.76
CA TYR A 228 -3.82 9.12 -19.62
C TYR A 228 -3.85 8.70 -21.09
N PRO A 229 -4.55 9.48 -21.97
CA PRO A 229 -4.51 9.27 -23.39
C PRO A 229 -3.06 9.34 -23.93
N ALA A 230 -2.74 8.51 -24.90
CA ALA A 230 -1.44 8.59 -25.58
C ALA A 230 -1.31 9.89 -26.39
N ALA A 231 -0.10 10.42 -26.51
CA ALA A 231 0.14 11.72 -27.16
C ALA A 231 -0.28 11.77 -28.65
N ASP A 232 -0.35 10.62 -29.32
CA ASP A 232 -0.77 10.41 -30.69
C ASP A 232 -2.27 10.10 -30.84
N THR A 233 -3.06 10.21 -29.75
CA THR A 233 -4.51 10.00 -29.78
C THR A 233 -5.18 10.99 -30.73
N LYS A 234 -5.90 10.45 -31.72
CA LYS A 234 -6.67 11.22 -32.70
C LYS A 234 -8.15 11.27 -32.39
N LYS A 235 -8.69 10.19 -31.86
CA LYS A 235 -10.12 10.07 -31.57
C LYS A 235 -10.32 9.66 -30.11
N LEU A 236 -11.15 10.39 -29.42
CA LEU A 236 -11.41 10.21 -27.99
C LEU A 236 -12.90 10.00 -27.74
N ILE A 237 -13.24 8.99 -26.95
CA ILE A 237 -14.57 8.88 -26.34
C ILE A 237 -14.44 9.29 -24.88
N LEU A 238 -15.23 10.29 -24.49
CA LEU A 238 -15.35 10.74 -23.12
C LEU A 238 -16.63 10.18 -22.53
N THR A 239 -16.54 9.31 -21.52
CA THR A 239 -17.69 8.72 -20.83
C THR A 239 -18.01 9.46 -19.56
N GLU A 240 -19.26 9.42 -19.10
CA GLU A 240 -19.67 10.03 -17.85
C GLU A 240 -19.10 9.29 -16.65
N ALA A 241 -19.19 7.97 -16.62
CA ALA A 241 -18.76 7.15 -15.48
C ALA A 241 -17.74 6.08 -15.87
N ILE A 242 -16.94 5.66 -14.86
CA ILE A 242 -15.90 4.63 -15.00
C ILE A 242 -16.48 3.29 -15.49
N ILE A 243 -17.70 2.95 -15.09
CA ILE A 243 -18.35 1.70 -15.54
C ILE A 243 -18.63 1.74 -17.03
N ASP A 244 -19.02 2.89 -17.57
CA ASP A 244 -19.30 3.04 -19.00
C ASP A 244 -18.02 2.92 -19.82
N ALA A 245 -16.95 3.58 -19.38
CA ALA A 245 -15.64 3.39 -19.98
C ALA A 245 -15.18 1.93 -19.91
N ALA A 246 -15.36 1.27 -18.76
CA ALA A 246 -15.02 -0.15 -18.60
C ALA A 246 -15.80 -1.05 -19.55
N THR A 247 -17.05 -0.70 -19.85
CA THR A 247 -17.86 -1.41 -20.84
C THR A 247 -17.33 -1.23 -22.25
N LEU A 248 -17.00 0.00 -22.66
CA LEU A 248 -16.47 0.30 -23.98
C LEU A 248 -15.07 -0.31 -24.20
N LEU A 249 -14.23 -0.35 -23.19
CA LEU A 249 -12.89 -0.91 -23.22
C LEU A 249 -12.84 -2.41 -23.57
N GLN A 250 -13.95 -3.13 -23.44
CA GLN A 250 -14.06 -4.55 -23.81
C GLN A 250 -14.42 -4.77 -25.29
N VAL A 251 -14.79 -3.69 -25.99
CA VAL A 251 -15.26 -3.76 -27.38
C VAL A 251 -14.10 -3.44 -28.32
N GLU A 252 -13.50 -4.45 -28.93
CA GLU A 252 -12.35 -4.32 -29.83
C GLU A 252 -12.59 -3.31 -30.96
N ALA A 253 -13.79 -3.31 -31.56
CA ALA A 253 -14.14 -2.36 -32.62
C ALA A 253 -14.10 -0.89 -32.15
N ILE A 254 -14.28 -0.63 -30.86
CA ILE A 254 -14.14 0.71 -30.28
C ILE A 254 -12.68 1.01 -29.99
N THR A 255 -12.00 0.11 -29.29
CA THR A 255 -10.61 0.35 -28.84
C THR A 255 -9.59 0.33 -29.98
N ALA A 256 -9.96 -0.21 -31.16
CA ALA A 256 -9.14 -0.14 -32.37
C ALA A 256 -9.05 1.29 -32.94
N ASP A 257 -10.11 2.09 -32.81
CA ASP A 257 -10.20 3.41 -33.44
C ASP A 257 -10.19 4.57 -32.42
N TYR A 258 -10.64 4.32 -31.20
CA TYR A 258 -10.85 5.34 -30.17
C TYR A 258 -10.08 5.04 -28.90
N THR A 259 -9.49 6.08 -28.34
CA THR A 259 -9.09 6.09 -26.93
C THR A 259 -10.32 6.38 -26.07
N VAL A 260 -10.50 5.65 -24.97
CA VAL A 260 -11.61 5.87 -24.02
C VAL A 260 -11.06 6.54 -22.77
N LEU A 261 -11.73 7.60 -22.32
CA LEU A 261 -11.43 8.33 -21.09
C LEU A 261 -12.72 8.54 -20.31
N SER A 262 -12.71 8.24 -19.02
CA SER A 262 -13.87 8.45 -18.15
C SER A 262 -13.78 9.74 -17.36
N CYS A 263 -14.88 10.49 -17.29
CA CYS A 263 -15.13 11.45 -16.21
C CYS A 263 -15.41 10.74 -14.89
N TYR A 264 -15.62 11.49 -13.83
CA TYR A 264 -15.95 10.98 -12.50
C TYR A 264 -17.42 11.26 -12.12
N GLY A 265 -18.32 11.09 -13.08
CA GLY A 265 -19.73 11.46 -13.04
C GLY A 265 -19.98 12.80 -13.71
N THR A 266 -21.22 13.25 -13.77
CA THR A 266 -21.69 14.44 -14.51
C THR A 266 -20.88 15.70 -14.21
N ASN A 267 -20.52 15.95 -12.93
CA ASN A 267 -19.68 17.08 -12.50
C ASN A 267 -18.22 16.65 -12.31
N GLY A 268 -17.81 15.55 -12.91
CA GLY A 268 -16.53 14.92 -12.66
C GLY A 268 -15.43 15.22 -13.68
N PHE A 269 -15.65 16.14 -14.58
CA PHE A 269 -14.64 16.62 -15.53
C PHE A 269 -13.69 17.60 -14.83
N THR A 270 -12.53 17.11 -14.41
CA THR A 270 -11.57 17.86 -13.58
C THR A 270 -10.55 18.61 -14.42
N GLU A 271 -9.76 19.51 -13.79
CA GLU A 271 -8.62 20.16 -14.43
C GLU A 271 -7.62 19.16 -15.00
N GLU A 272 -7.45 17.99 -14.34
CA GLU A 272 -6.58 16.92 -14.80
C GLU A 272 -7.04 16.35 -16.14
N HIS A 273 -8.36 16.13 -16.34
CA HIS A 273 -8.94 15.74 -17.62
C HIS A 273 -8.71 16.81 -18.69
N GLN A 274 -8.98 18.07 -18.35
CA GLN A 274 -8.81 19.20 -19.28
C GLN A 274 -7.36 19.28 -19.75
N GLN A 275 -6.40 19.16 -18.83
CA GLN A 275 -4.98 19.22 -19.16
C GLN A 275 -4.56 18.04 -20.03
N ALA A 276 -5.00 16.81 -19.69
CA ALA A 276 -4.71 15.63 -20.46
C ALA A 276 -5.22 15.74 -21.91
N ILE A 277 -6.42 16.29 -22.12
CA ILE A 277 -6.99 16.47 -23.46
C ILE A 277 -6.29 17.62 -24.21
N LYS A 278 -5.98 18.74 -23.55
CA LYS A 278 -5.26 19.87 -24.18
C LYS A 278 -3.86 19.50 -24.68
N GLU A 279 -3.23 18.49 -24.10
CA GLU A 279 -1.92 17.99 -24.50
C GLU A 279 -1.96 17.13 -25.77
N LEU A 280 -3.15 16.74 -26.27
CA LEU A 280 -3.33 15.91 -27.46
C LEU A 280 -3.23 16.74 -28.74
N ALA A 281 -2.02 16.95 -29.23
CA ALA A 281 -1.78 17.79 -30.40
C ALA A 281 -2.39 17.24 -31.72
N GLN A 282 -2.73 15.95 -31.77
CA GLN A 282 -3.29 15.28 -32.95
C GLN A 282 -4.77 14.96 -32.82
N LEU A 283 -5.44 15.45 -31.77
CA LEU A 283 -6.85 15.16 -31.52
C LEU A 283 -7.74 15.78 -32.61
N GLU A 284 -8.48 14.94 -33.33
CA GLU A 284 -9.36 15.32 -34.45
C GLU A 284 -10.84 15.23 -34.05
N GLU A 285 -11.19 14.28 -33.15
CA GLU A 285 -12.57 13.97 -32.80
C GLU A 285 -12.73 13.66 -31.32
N VAL A 286 -13.79 14.20 -30.69
CA VAL A 286 -14.21 13.84 -29.34
C VAL A 286 -15.69 13.45 -29.37
N ILE A 287 -16.00 12.25 -28.93
CA ILE A 287 -17.36 11.78 -28.73
C ILE A 287 -17.68 11.84 -27.24
N PHE A 288 -18.77 12.52 -26.90
CA PHE A 288 -19.32 12.54 -25.54
C PHE A 288 -20.33 11.38 -25.43
N PHE A 289 -20.02 10.43 -24.58
CA PHE A 289 -20.86 9.27 -24.30
C PHE A 289 -21.40 9.40 -22.88
N PHE A 290 -22.43 10.23 -22.74
CA PHE A 290 -23.07 10.59 -21.48
C PHE A 290 -24.50 10.07 -21.43
N ASP A 291 -25.05 9.93 -20.23
CA ASP A 291 -26.44 9.56 -20.06
C ASP A 291 -27.36 10.64 -20.67
N GLY A 292 -28.44 10.23 -21.34
CA GLY A 292 -29.38 11.16 -22.01
C GLY A 292 -30.41 11.75 -21.04
N ASP A 293 -30.06 11.97 -19.79
CA ASP A 293 -30.91 12.62 -18.80
C ASP A 293 -30.62 14.14 -18.72
N GLU A 294 -31.36 14.85 -17.85
CA GLU A 294 -31.23 16.31 -17.70
C GLU A 294 -29.85 16.75 -17.19
N ALA A 295 -29.08 15.83 -16.61
CA ALA A 295 -27.75 16.09 -16.04
C ALA A 295 -26.60 15.83 -17.03
N GLY A 296 -26.74 14.88 -17.95
CA GLY A 296 -25.78 14.55 -19.03
C GLY A 296 -26.08 15.35 -20.27
#